data_70292b107fbbcc8d71cd2f3ca7128ff3
#
_entry.id   70292b107fbbcc8d71cd2f3ca7128ff3
#
_cell.length_a   1.000
_cell.length_b   1.000
_cell.length_c   1.000
_cell.angle_alpha   90.00
_cell.angle_beta   90.00
_cell.angle_gamma   90.00
#
_symmetry.space_group_name_H-M   'P 1'
#
loop_
_entity.id
_entity.type
_entity.pdbx_description
1 polymer ?
#
loop_
_entity_poly.entity_id
_entity_poly.type
_entity_poly.pdbx_seq_one_letter_code
_entity_poly.pdbx_strand_id
1 'polypeptide(L)'
;MPRVKYGSVVRGLVILGLFCLWLQIMLSASTNIYRDAEIKVYDNNENLSIEVVSDNTELKEELMNANETSEQVLRLVPPELHKYLTVHAKNASGNITEKSGVKNITDIRRAILKDNDAQTIYNEDLFGPVQNDTLIIAIQVHTRLTYLRHLIVSLAQARDIDKTLLVFSHDYYDEEINALVKSIDFTKVMQIFYPYSIQTHPHEFPGMDPNDCPRDAKYDVAIQQRCNNAKHPDLHGHYREAKYTQTKHHWWWKANRIFNQLQCTSGHTGMVLFLEEDHYVAEDFIYMLNLLRTTADKTCPYCEILSLGTYLKTYQYHVNGDKRKKQLTLSYIQQVKAANEERRRRQESQTWNFQVYPNLYSSIQKVEITPWHSSMHNMGFAFNRTVWNTIMELRDLFCNYDDYNWDYSLLRLSQNRPGKEKFRVIMCKGPRVFHIGECGIHHKKSNCNASTVISKVQKLLRNAKPYMYPSKVTATISAGGAKSNKKLVKGNGGWGDLRDRELCIHMTKIGRERRATNMSHLVDFL
;
A
#
# COMPACT_ATOMS: atom_id res chain seq x y z
N MET A 1 43.81 -38.47 22.11
CA MET A 1 43.16 -38.40 20.78
C MET A 1 41.84 -39.18 20.82
N PRO A 2 40.68 -38.57 20.65
CA PRO A 2 39.41 -39.31 20.67
C PRO A 2 39.26 -40.10 19.36
N ARG A 3 39.01 -41.38 19.45
CA ARG A 3 38.70 -42.27 18.31
C ARG A 3 37.30 -41.91 17.77
N VAL A 4 37.23 -41.23 16.64
CA VAL A 4 35.96 -41.01 15.93
C VAL A 4 35.47 -42.37 15.41
N LYS A 5 34.29 -42.82 15.84
CA LYS A 5 33.67 -44.07 15.39
C LYS A 5 33.26 -43.88 13.91
N TYR A 6 33.92 -44.56 13.00
CA TYR A 6 33.70 -44.56 11.56
C TYR A 6 32.22 -44.72 11.14
N GLY A 7 31.43 -45.46 11.91
CA GLY A 7 30.00 -45.67 11.66
C GLY A 7 29.13 -44.43 11.84
N SER A 8 29.52 -43.44 12.64
CA SER A 8 28.77 -42.18 12.81
C SER A 8 28.99 -41.24 11.65
N VAL A 9 30.18 -41.22 11.06
CA VAL A 9 30.51 -40.39 9.89
C VAL A 9 29.79 -40.90 8.65
N VAL A 10 29.77 -42.22 8.45
CA VAL A 10 29.07 -42.82 7.30
C VAL A 10 27.56 -42.60 7.39
N ARG A 11 26.94 -42.71 8.59
CA ARG A 11 25.51 -42.40 8.78
C ARG A 11 25.20 -40.92 8.50
N GLY A 12 26.07 -39.99 8.93
CA GLY A 12 25.93 -38.56 8.66
C GLY A 12 25.97 -38.26 7.17
N LEU A 13 26.89 -38.89 6.43
CA LEU A 13 27.01 -38.71 4.96
C LEU A 13 25.81 -39.28 4.19
N VAL A 14 25.27 -40.43 4.63
CA VAL A 14 24.06 -41.04 4.03
C VAL A 14 22.84 -40.13 4.26
N ILE A 15 22.66 -39.60 5.48
CA ILE A 15 21.55 -38.67 5.76
C ILE A 15 21.68 -37.39 4.98
N LEU A 16 22.88 -36.83 4.84
CA LEU A 16 23.13 -35.65 4.04
C LEU A 16 22.85 -35.89 2.55
N GLY A 17 23.27 -37.03 2.02
CA GLY A 17 22.99 -37.45 0.65
C GLY A 17 21.48 -37.60 0.36
N LEU A 18 20.73 -38.24 1.27
CA LEU A 18 19.28 -38.36 1.16
C LEU A 18 18.57 -36.99 1.25
N PHE A 19 19.06 -36.08 2.08
CA PHE A 19 18.54 -34.74 2.18
C PHE A 19 18.80 -33.92 0.92
N CYS A 20 19.98 -34.01 0.34
CA CYS A 20 20.29 -33.38 -0.95
C CYS A 20 19.44 -33.94 -2.11
N LEU A 21 19.20 -35.25 -2.13
CA LEU A 21 18.34 -35.89 -3.12
C LEU A 21 16.88 -35.45 -2.97
N TRP A 22 16.40 -35.35 -1.74
CA TRP A 22 15.06 -34.84 -1.44
C TRP A 22 14.92 -33.37 -1.84
N LEU A 23 15.93 -32.53 -1.59
CA LEU A 23 15.98 -31.14 -2.01
C LEU A 23 15.98 -30.99 -3.54
N GLN A 24 16.72 -31.86 -4.26
CA GLN A 24 16.71 -31.89 -5.73
C GLN A 24 15.34 -32.29 -6.29
N ILE A 25 14.68 -33.28 -5.69
CA ILE A 25 13.33 -33.69 -6.09
C ILE A 25 12.33 -32.57 -5.85
N MET A 26 12.41 -31.87 -4.69
CA MET A 26 11.55 -30.73 -4.38
C MET A 26 11.77 -29.53 -5.31
N LEU A 27 13.02 -29.23 -5.68
CA LEU A 27 13.35 -28.17 -6.64
C LEU A 27 12.90 -28.52 -8.07
N SER A 28 13.05 -29.76 -8.51
CA SER A 28 12.58 -30.19 -9.85
C SER A 28 11.04 -30.29 -9.92
N ALA A 29 10.36 -30.64 -8.84
CA ALA A 29 8.91 -30.61 -8.77
C ALA A 29 8.37 -29.17 -8.87
N SER A 30 9.03 -28.20 -8.22
CA SER A 30 8.63 -26.77 -8.29
C SER A 30 8.81 -26.16 -9.67
N THR A 31 9.78 -26.61 -10.47
CA THR A 31 10.03 -26.07 -11.82
C THR A 31 9.14 -26.69 -12.89
N ASN A 32 8.61 -27.90 -12.70
CA ASN A 32 7.73 -28.56 -13.66
C ASN A 32 6.25 -28.16 -13.55
N ILE A 33 5.81 -27.64 -12.39
CA ILE A 33 4.41 -27.22 -12.18
C ILE A 33 4.03 -26.00 -13.05
N TYR A 34 4.99 -25.17 -13.48
CA TYR A 34 4.73 -23.97 -14.28
C TYR A 34 4.76 -24.16 -15.80
N ARG A 35 5.03 -25.37 -16.31
CA ARG A 35 5.25 -25.57 -17.75
C ARG A 35 4.05 -26.11 -18.53
N ASP A 36 3.04 -26.67 -17.89
CA ASP A 36 2.03 -27.48 -18.57
C ASP A 36 0.57 -26.97 -18.46
N ALA A 37 0.35 -25.72 -18.07
CA ALA A 37 -1.00 -25.13 -18.06
C ALA A 37 -1.15 -24.09 -19.17
N GLU A 38 -1.87 -24.40 -20.23
CA GLU A 38 -2.30 -23.47 -21.26
C GLU A 38 -3.71 -22.96 -20.92
N ILE A 39 -3.85 -21.66 -20.66
CA ILE A 39 -5.15 -21.03 -20.40
C ILE A 39 -5.67 -20.47 -21.73
N LYS A 40 -6.77 -21.02 -22.23
CA LYS A 40 -7.48 -20.49 -23.40
C LYS A 40 -8.72 -19.74 -22.95
N VAL A 41 -8.77 -18.47 -23.28
CA VAL A 41 -9.92 -17.61 -23.02
C VAL A 41 -10.71 -17.46 -24.32
N TYR A 42 -11.96 -17.87 -24.30
CA TYR A 42 -12.88 -17.70 -25.42
C TYR A 42 -13.92 -16.65 -25.06
N ASP A 43 -14.06 -15.64 -25.91
CA ASP A 43 -15.13 -14.64 -25.83
C ASP A 43 -16.21 -15.00 -26.87
N ASN A 44 -17.31 -15.55 -26.39
CA ASN A 44 -18.50 -15.79 -27.20
C ASN A 44 -19.57 -14.78 -26.77
N ASN A 45 -19.57 -13.63 -27.35
CA ASN A 45 -20.55 -12.52 -27.37
C ASN A 45 -21.57 -12.35 -26.22
N GLU A 46 -21.70 -13.24 -25.27
CA GLU A 46 -22.57 -13.11 -24.08
C GLU A 46 -22.06 -13.88 -22.83
N ASN A 47 -21.02 -14.72 -22.95
CA ASN A 47 -20.47 -15.45 -21.79
C ASN A 47 -18.94 -15.62 -21.93
N LEU A 48 -18.20 -15.10 -20.99
CA LEU A 48 -16.76 -15.33 -20.87
C LEU A 48 -16.55 -16.75 -20.34
N SER A 49 -16.08 -17.67 -21.18
CA SER A 49 -15.69 -19.02 -20.76
C SER A 49 -14.17 -19.17 -20.75
N ILE A 50 -13.65 -19.69 -19.65
CA ILE A 50 -12.24 -19.99 -19.48
C ILE A 50 -12.09 -21.49 -19.47
N GLU A 51 -11.37 -22.06 -20.46
CA GLU A 51 -11.07 -23.47 -20.50
C GLU A 51 -9.63 -23.68 -20.04
N VAL A 52 -9.46 -24.49 -19.00
CA VAL A 52 -8.14 -24.82 -18.44
C VAL A 52 -7.73 -26.19 -18.97
N VAL A 53 -6.72 -26.21 -19.82
CA VAL A 53 -6.14 -27.44 -20.34
C VAL A 53 -4.96 -27.81 -19.46
N SER A 54 -5.18 -28.64 -18.45
CA SER A 54 -4.13 -29.23 -17.62
C SER A 54 -4.53 -30.63 -17.18
N ASP A 55 -3.60 -31.57 -17.26
CA ASP A 55 -3.79 -32.95 -16.75
C ASP A 55 -3.57 -33.04 -15.23
N ASN A 56 -3.21 -31.93 -14.57
CA ASN A 56 -3.00 -31.88 -13.13
C ASN A 56 -4.30 -31.50 -12.41
N THR A 57 -4.91 -32.47 -11.74
CA THR A 57 -6.19 -32.32 -11.02
C THR A 57 -6.15 -31.26 -9.92
N GLU A 58 -5.05 -31.12 -9.17
CA GLU A 58 -4.90 -30.10 -8.13
C GLU A 58 -4.86 -28.68 -8.71
N LEU A 59 -4.11 -28.48 -9.81
CA LEU A 59 -4.03 -27.20 -10.50
C LEU A 59 -5.38 -26.80 -11.11
N LYS A 60 -6.13 -27.80 -11.63
CA LYS A 60 -7.47 -27.60 -12.19
C LYS A 60 -8.49 -27.19 -11.11
N GLU A 61 -8.38 -27.80 -9.93
CA GLU A 61 -9.25 -27.47 -8.79
C GLU A 61 -8.91 -26.09 -8.19
N GLU A 62 -7.63 -25.70 -8.10
CA GLU A 62 -7.22 -24.35 -7.70
C GLU A 62 -7.67 -23.28 -8.70
N LEU A 63 -7.56 -23.54 -10.00
CA LEU A 63 -7.98 -22.62 -11.07
C LEU A 63 -9.52 -22.52 -11.15
N MET A 64 -10.25 -23.61 -10.94
CA MET A 64 -11.73 -23.57 -10.85
C MET A 64 -12.18 -22.79 -9.63
N ASN A 65 -11.56 -22.97 -8.47
CA ASN A 65 -11.83 -22.19 -7.26
C ASN A 65 -11.47 -20.71 -7.43
N ALA A 66 -10.41 -20.39 -8.14
CA ALA A 66 -10.04 -19.00 -8.46
C ALA A 66 -11.03 -18.34 -9.41
N ASN A 67 -11.52 -19.07 -10.41
CA ASN A 67 -12.56 -18.60 -11.34
C ASN A 67 -13.90 -18.38 -10.64
N GLU A 68 -14.34 -19.31 -9.79
CA GLU A 68 -15.59 -19.16 -9.01
C GLU A 68 -15.51 -17.93 -8.09
N THR A 69 -14.37 -17.70 -7.46
CA THR A 69 -14.15 -16.53 -6.61
C THR A 69 -14.12 -15.23 -7.43
N SER A 70 -13.56 -15.27 -8.64
CA SER A 70 -13.54 -14.13 -9.56
C SER A 70 -14.94 -13.76 -10.04
N GLU A 71 -15.76 -14.75 -10.42
CA GLU A 71 -17.16 -14.52 -10.75
C GLU A 71 -17.96 -13.97 -9.56
N GLN A 72 -17.73 -14.47 -8.35
CA GLN A 72 -18.38 -13.95 -7.16
C GLN A 72 -18.05 -12.47 -6.92
N VAL A 73 -16.81 -12.06 -7.14
CA VAL A 73 -16.40 -10.65 -7.05
C VAL A 73 -17.13 -9.80 -8.09
N LEU A 74 -17.22 -10.27 -9.33
CA LEU A 74 -17.93 -9.56 -10.41
C LEU A 74 -19.42 -9.38 -10.12
N ARG A 75 -20.09 -10.42 -9.61
CA ARG A 75 -21.53 -10.35 -9.24
C ARG A 75 -21.83 -9.32 -8.14
N LEU A 76 -20.83 -8.87 -7.40
CA LEU A 76 -20.94 -7.87 -6.34
C LEU A 76 -20.66 -6.44 -6.81
N VAL A 77 -20.28 -6.29 -8.08
CA VAL A 77 -19.95 -5.00 -8.70
C VAL A 77 -21.05 -4.66 -9.71
N PRO A 78 -21.58 -3.42 -9.70
CA PRO A 78 -22.52 -2.96 -10.71
C PRO A 78 -21.99 -3.17 -12.14
N PRO A 79 -22.82 -3.64 -13.09
CA PRO A 79 -22.38 -3.96 -14.45
C PRO A 79 -21.68 -2.79 -15.18
N GLU A 80 -22.12 -1.56 -14.94
CA GLU A 80 -21.53 -0.34 -15.51
C GLU A 80 -20.08 -0.11 -15.09
N LEU A 81 -19.63 -0.73 -13.98
CA LEU A 81 -18.27 -0.64 -13.48
C LEU A 81 -17.38 -1.81 -13.92
N HIS A 82 -17.93 -2.81 -14.60
CA HIS A 82 -17.16 -3.95 -15.11
C HIS A 82 -16.08 -3.50 -16.09
N LYS A 83 -16.29 -2.39 -16.81
CA LYS A 83 -15.29 -1.78 -17.72
C LYS A 83 -13.93 -1.51 -17.05
N TYR A 84 -13.89 -1.28 -15.73
CA TYR A 84 -12.65 -1.08 -14.98
C TYR A 84 -11.98 -2.40 -14.56
N LEU A 85 -12.72 -3.51 -14.54
CA LEU A 85 -12.21 -4.83 -14.12
C LEU A 85 -11.76 -5.68 -15.30
N THR A 86 -12.35 -5.47 -16.50
CA THR A 86 -11.98 -6.22 -17.69
C THR A 86 -10.65 -5.71 -18.24
N VAL A 87 -9.76 -6.64 -18.56
CA VAL A 87 -8.62 -6.36 -19.40
C VAL A 87 -9.18 -6.18 -20.81
N HIS A 88 -9.01 -5.01 -21.43
CA HIS A 88 -9.29 -4.90 -22.86
C HIS A 88 -8.34 -5.86 -23.58
N ALA A 89 -8.83 -7.03 -23.94
CA ALA A 89 -8.14 -7.89 -24.89
C ALA A 89 -7.92 -7.04 -26.14
N LYS A 90 -6.69 -6.72 -26.47
CA LYS A 90 -6.34 -6.09 -27.75
C LYS A 90 -6.96 -6.99 -28.79
N ASN A 91 -7.95 -6.48 -29.54
CA ASN A 91 -8.67 -7.21 -30.56
C ASN A 91 -7.68 -8.04 -31.39
N ALA A 92 -7.81 -9.35 -31.33
CA ALA A 92 -7.02 -10.31 -32.11
C ALA A 92 -7.38 -10.28 -33.62
N SER A 93 -8.02 -9.22 -34.09
CA SER A 93 -8.45 -9.00 -35.46
C SER A 93 -8.11 -7.57 -35.91
N GLY A 94 -6.86 -7.29 -35.99
CA GLY A 94 -6.38 -6.05 -36.58
C GLY A 94 -4.87 -6.15 -36.79
N ASN A 95 -4.45 -6.03 -38.04
CA ASN A 95 -3.09 -6.05 -38.54
C ASN A 95 -2.04 -5.69 -37.49
N ILE A 96 -1.02 -6.52 -37.40
CA ILE A 96 0.23 -6.27 -36.67
C ILE A 96 0.84 -4.98 -37.27
N THR A 97 0.36 -3.85 -36.79
CA THR A 97 1.00 -2.57 -37.00
C THR A 97 1.54 -2.12 -35.66
N GLU A 98 2.84 -2.18 -35.57
CA GLU A 98 3.71 -1.65 -34.53
C GLU A 98 3.49 -2.24 -33.12
N LYS A 99 4.37 -3.22 -32.76
CA LYS A 99 4.84 -3.36 -31.40
C LYS A 99 5.04 -1.95 -30.86
N SER A 100 4.24 -1.50 -29.89
CA SER A 100 4.57 -0.35 -29.07
C SER A 100 5.97 -0.64 -28.53
N GLY A 101 6.99 -0.07 -29.15
CA GLY A 101 8.38 -0.28 -28.81
C GLY A 101 8.52 0.07 -27.34
N VAL A 102 9.21 -0.78 -26.56
CA VAL A 102 9.60 -0.45 -25.19
C VAL A 102 10.16 0.97 -25.22
N LYS A 103 9.44 1.94 -24.65
CA LYS A 103 9.90 3.32 -24.64
C LYS A 103 11.28 3.38 -24.03
N ASN A 104 12.21 4.05 -24.72
CA ASN A 104 13.52 4.34 -24.19
C ASN A 104 13.37 5.16 -22.88
N ILE A 105 14.28 4.96 -21.93
CA ILE A 105 14.32 5.71 -20.65
C ILE A 105 14.21 7.21 -20.87
N THR A 106 14.87 7.74 -21.90
CA THR A 106 14.80 9.16 -22.29
C THR A 106 13.39 9.58 -22.68
N ASP A 107 12.64 8.73 -23.37
CA ASP A 107 11.26 9.03 -23.77
C ASP A 107 10.32 8.96 -22.56
N ILE A 108 10.56 8.02 -21.63
CA ILE A 108 9.83 7.95 -20.35
C ILE A 108 10.09 9.22 -19.53
N ARG A 109 11.35 9.62 -19.36
CA ARG A 109 11.72 10.85 -18.63
C ARG A 109 11.02 12.08 -19.25
N ARG A 110 11.04 12.19 -20.58
CA ARG A 110 10.37 13.28 -21.31
C ARG A 110 8.85 13.28 -21.11
N ALA A 111 8.20 12.11 -21.16
CA ALA A 111 6.78 11.96 -20.91
C ALA A 111 6.42 12.38 -19.48
N ILE A 112 7.17 11.91 -18.48
CA ILE A 112 7.00 12.29 -17.06
C ILE A 112 7.10 13.80 -16.87
N LEU A 113 8.10 14.44 -17.46
CA LEU A 113 8.27 15.89 -17.37
C LEU A 113 7.08 16.62 -18.01
N LYS A 114 6.69 16.21 -19.21
CA LYS A 114 5.55 16.79 -19.94
C LYS A 114 4.26 16.69 -19.13
N ASP A 115 3.93 15.49 -18.61
CA ASP A 115 2.70 15.26 -17.86
C ASP A 115 2.70 16.02 -16.53
N ASN A 116 3.84 16.06 -15.84
CA ASN A 116 4.00 16.82 -14.59
C ASN A 116 3.89 18.34 -14.79
N ASP A 117 4.35 18.86 -15.91
CA ASP A 117 4.26 20.29 -16.21
C ASP A 117 2.87 20.69 -16.71
N ALA A 118 2.22 19.83 -17.48
CA ALA A 118 0.87 20.06 -18.00
C ALA A 118 -0.17 20.12 -16.88
N GLN A 119 -0.01 19.36 -15.79
CA GLN A 119 -0.94 19.28 -14.65
C GLN A 119 -2.41 19.14 -15.09
N THR A 120 -2.64 18.31 -16.11
CA THR A 120 -3.96 18.13 -16.72
C THR A 120 -4.95 17.54 -15.72
N ILE A 121 -6.11 18.21 -15.57
CA ILE A 121 -7.25 17.69 -14.83
C ILE A 121 -8.25 17.15 -15.86
N TYR A 122 -8.44 15.84 -15.87
CA TYR A 122 -9.45 15.19 -16.71
C TYR A 122 -10.83 15.37 -16.09
N ASN A 123 -11.86 15.49 -16.92
CA ASN A 123 -13.28 15.60 -16.54
C ASN A 123 -13.62 16.90 -15.76
N GLU A 124 -12.78 17.93 -15.82
CA GLU A 124 -13.07 19.21 -15.18
C GLU A 124 -14.26 19.92 -15.84
N ASP A 125 -14.46 19.72 -17.13
CA ASP A 125 -15.60 20.16 -17.91
C ASP A 125 -16.94 19.54 -17.44
N LEU A 126 -16.91 18.30 -16.93
CA LEU A 126 -18.08 17.59 -16.45
C LEU A 126 -18.39 17.88 -14.97
N PHE A 127 -17.36 17.99 -14.14
CA PHE A 127 -17.50 18.08 -12.67
C PHE A 127 -17.12 19.46 -12.10
N GLY A 128 -16.86 20.43 -12.97
CA GLY A 128 -16.49 21.80 -12.60
C GLY A 128 -15.09 21.93 -12.02
N PRO A 129 -14.60 23.16 -11.79
CA PRO A 129 -13.24 23.43 -11.35
C PRO A 129 -12.99 22.94 -9.91
N VAL A 130 -11.71 22.71 -9.61
CA VAL A 130 -11.26 22.38 -8.24
C VAL A 130 -11.41 23.63 -7.36
N GLN A 131 -12.16 23.49 -6.26
CA GLN A 131 -12.37 24.56 -5.28
C GLN A 131 -11.32 24.47 -4.15
N ASN A 132 -11.17 25.56 -3.39
CA ASN A 132 -10.20 25.61 -2.28
C ASN A 132 -10.47 24.59 -1.17
N ASP A 133 -11.68 24.08 -1.04
CA ASP A 133 -12.10 23.10 -0.04
C ASP A 133 -12.40 21.71 -0.63
N THR A 134 -12.22 21.53 -1.95
CA THR A 134 -12.38 20.24 -2.63
C THR A 134 -11.56 19.17 -1.92
N LEU A 135 -12.18 18.02 -1.57
CA LEU A 135 -11.43 16.89 -1.05
C LEU A 135 -10.49 16.35 -2.13
N ILE A 136 -9.20 16.35 -1.84
CA ILE A 136 -8.18 15.75 -2.70
C ILE A 136 -7.88 14.36 -2.19
N ILE A 137 -7.94 13.35 -3.07
CA ILE A 137 -7.60 11.97 -2.74
C ILE A 137 -6.31 11.62 -3.47
N ALA A 138 -5.22 11.55 -2.71
CA ALA A 138 -3.86 11.27 -3.19
C ALA A 138 -3.60 9.77 -3.17
N ILE A 139 -3.53 9.14 -4.33
CA ILE A 139 -3.39 7.69 -4.49
C ILE A 139 -1.97 7.36 -4.91
N GLN A 140 -1.23 6.59 -4.13
CA GLN A 140 0.09 6.10 -4.50
C GLN A 140 -0.04 4.86 -5.36
N VAL A 141 0.56 4.89 -6.56
CA VAL A 141 0.47 3.83 -7.57
C VAL A 141 1.87 3.36 -7.94
N HIS A 142 2.06 2.05 -7.98
CA HIS A 142 3.26 1.39 -8.48
C HIS A 142 2.91 0.55 -9.72
N THR A 143 2.78 -0.77 -9.59
CA THR A 143 2.58 -1.69 -10.73
C THR A 143 1.47 -2.71 -10.50
N ARG A 144 0.73 -2.63 -9.41
CA ARG A 144 -0.27 -3.65 -9.03
C ARG A 144 -1.64 -3.36 -9.65
N LEU A 145 -1.72 -3.48 -10.97
CA LEU A 145 -2.89 -3.16 -11.78
C LEU A 145 -4.19 -3.80 -11.26
N THR A 146 -4.17 -5.07 -10.87
CA THR A 146 -5.36 -5.78 -10.37
C THR A 146 -5.94 -5.10 -9.12
N TYR A 147 -5.12 -4.72 -8.17
CA TYR A 147 -5.59 -4.02 -6.97
C TYR A 147 -6.10 -2.62 -7.30
N LEU A 148 -5.38 -1.89 -8.17
CA LEU A 148 -5.78 -0.56 -8.62
C LEU A 148 -7.17 -0.58 -9.30
N ARG A 149 -7.47 -1.57 -10.13
CA ARG A 149 -8.80 -1.76 -10.74
C ARG A 149 -9.90 -1.86 -9.67
N HIS A 150 -9.65 -2.64 -8.61
CA HIS A 150 -10.62 -2.79 -7.50
C HIS A 150 -10.73 -1.53 -6.63
N LEU A 151 -9.64 -0.79 -6.43
CA LEU A 151 -9.70 0.52 -5.78
C LEU A 151 -10.58 1.47 -6.60
N ILE A 152 -10.38 1.57 -7.93
CA ILE A 152 -11.16 2.43 -8.83
C ILE A 152 -12.66 2.06 -8.75
N VAL A 153 -12.99 0.77 -8.80
CA VAL A 153 -14.37 0.30 -8.66
C VAL A 153 -14.96 0.68 -7.30
N SER A 154 -14.20 0.59 -6.22
CA SER A 154 -14.69 0.97 -4.89
C SER A 154 -14.88 2.49 -4.76
N LEU A 155 -14.00 3.29 -5.39
CA LEU A 155 -14.15 4.74 -5.45
C LEU A 155 -15.39 5.16 -6.26
N ALA A 156 -15.64 4.50 -7.42
CA ALA A 156 -16.81 4.78 -8.26
C ALA A 156 -18.15 4.53 -7.55
N GLN A 157 -18.19 3.64 -6.56
CA GLN A 157 -19.39 3.34 -5.75
C GLN A 157 -19.55 4.31 -4.56
N ALA A 158 -18.57 5.15 -4.29
CA ALA A 158 -18.62 6.02 -3.13
C ALA A 158 -19.50 7.24 -3.38
N ARG A 159 -20.35 7.54 -2.40
CA ARG A 159 -21.20 8.73 -2.44
C ARG A 159 -20.35 10.01 -2.38
N ASP A 160 -20.76 11.01 -3.17
CA ASP A 160 -20.08 12.32 -3.29
C ASP A 160 -18.66 12.26 -3.89
N ILE A 161 -18.30 11.16 -4.57
CA ILE A 161 -17.00 11.02 -5.24
C ILE A 161 -16.84 12.03 -6.38
N ASP A 162 -17.92 12.38 -7.05
CA ASP A 162 -18.02 13.38 -8.14
C ASP A 162 -17.52 14.78 -7.70
N LYS A 163 -17.58 15.07 -6.40
CA LYS A 163 -17.14 16.34 -5.81
C LYS A 163 -15.64 16.38 -5.46
N THR A 164 -14.90 15.30 -5.72
CA THR A 164 -13.49 15.17 -5.34
C THR A 164 -12.54 15.42 -6.51
N LEU A 165 -11.24 15.50 -6.20
CA LEU A 165 -10.14 15.37 -7.16
C LEU A 165 -9.33 14.13 -6.79
N LEU A 166 -9.27 13.15 -7.68
CA LEU A 166 -8.36 12.01 -7.57
C LEU A 166 -7.00 12.38 -8.15
N VAL A 167 -5.94 12.31 -7.34
CA VAL A 167 -4.57 12.53 -7.79
C VAL A 167 -3.81 11.21 -7.73
N PHE A 168 -3.61 10.56 -8.88
CA PHE A 168 -2.83 9.33 -9.00
C PHE A 168 -1.35 9.69 -9.10
N SER A 169 -0.56 9.27 -8.14
CA SER A 169 0.88 9.51 -8.07
C SER A 169 1.63 8.23 -8.38
N HIS A 170 2.26 8.19 -9.55
CA HIS A 170 2.95 7.03 -10.10
C HIS A 170 4.44 7.12 -9.83
N ASP A 171 5.07 6.01 -9.42
CA ASP A 171 6.54 5.84 -9.39
C ASP A 171 7.05 4.88 -10.47
N TYR A 172 6.14 4.41 -11.30
CA TYR A 172 6.42 3.63 -12.50
C TYR A 172 5.52 4.10 -13.64
N TYR A 173 6.11 4.46 -14.77
CA TYR A 173 5.37 4.88 -15.96
C TYR A 173 4.93 3.64 -16.74
N ASP A 174 3.65 3.33 -16.70
CA ASP A 174 3.02 2.18 -17.37
C ASP A 174 1.82 2.65 -18.19
N GLU A 175 1.81 2.31 -19.49
CA GLU A 175 0.77 2.79 -20.41
C GLU A 175 -0.61 2.20 -20.12
N GLU A 176 -0.68 0.94 -19.67
CA GLU A 176 -1.95 0.30 -19.33
C GLU A 176 -2.55 0.93 -18.06
N ILE A 177 -1.73 1.14 -17.03
CA ILE A 177 -2.14 1.84 -15.81
C ILE A 177 -2.56 3.28 -16.14
N ASN A 178 -1.77 3.99 -16.96
CA ASN A 178 -2.07 5.36 -17.35
C ASN A 178 -3.39 5.45 -18.13
N ALA A 179 -3.65 4.52 -19.06
CA ALA A 179 -4.89 4.46 -19.82
C ALA A 179 -6.09 4.12 -18.91
N LEU A 180 -5.93 3.18 -17.97
CA LEU A 180 -6.97 2.86 -16.98
C LEU A 180 -7.34 4.10 -16.15
N VAL A 181 -6.37 4.85 -15.65
CA VAL A 181 -6.63 6.05 -14.85
C VAL A 181 -7.32 7.14 -15.69
N LYS A 182 -6.90 7.32 -16.95
CA LYS A 182 -7.55 8.26 -17.89
C LYS A 182 -8.98 7.87 -18.28
N SER A 183 -9.32 6.59 -18.17
CA SER A 183 -10.68 6.10 -18.47
C SER A 183 -11.70 6.36 -17.36
N ILE A 184 -11.27 6.87 -16.21
CA ILE A 184 -12.16 7.24 -15.10
C ILE A 184 -13.05 8.39 -15.54
N ASP A 185 -14.37 8.21 -15.43
CA ASP A 185 -15.38 9.15 -15.92
C ASP A 185 -16.39 9.60 -14.84
N PHE A 186 -16.16 9.22 -13.58
CA PHE A 186 -17.08 9.51 -12.47
C PHE A 186 -16.62 10.63 -11.53
N THR A 187 -15.47 11.25 -11.79
CA THR A 187 -14.95 12.41 -11.03
C THR A 187 -13.77 13.06 -11.76
N LYS A 188 -13.27 14.17 -11.22
CA LYS A 188 -12.04 14.83 -11.68
C LYS A 188 -10.82 13.96 -11.36
N VAL A 189 -9.90 13.86 -12.32
CA VAL A 189 -8.70 13.03 -12.22
C VAL A 189 -7.46 13.79 -12.64
N MET A 190 -6.37 13.64 -11.93
CA MET A 190 -5.03 14.10 -12.29
C MET A 190 -4.03 12.97 -12.11
N GLN A 191 -3.04 12.91 -13.01
CA GLN A 191 -1.88 12.03 -12.88
C GLN A 191 -0.63 12.88 -12.61
N ILE A 192 0.19 12.42 -11.67
CA ILE A 192 1.51 12.97 -11.39
C ILE A 192 2.52 11.82 -11.33
N PHE A 193 3.72 12.04 -11.81
CA PHE A 193 4.75 11.00 -11.95
C PHE A 193 5.99 11.37 -11.16
N TYR A 194 6.41 10.48 -10.24
CA TYR A 194 7.63 10.64 -9.47
C TYR A 194 8.86 10.56 -10.39
N PRO A 195 9.66 11.64 -10.51
CA PRO A 195 10.69 11.70 -11.54
C PRO A 195 11.98 10.96 -11.19
N TYR A 196 12.17 10.60 -9.91
CA TYR A 196 13.41 9.99 -9.40
C TYR A 196 13.24 8.50 -9.08
N SER A 197 12.49 7.78 -9.92
CA SER A 197 12.21 6.35 -9.71
C SER A 197 13.35 5.45 -10.19
N ILE A 198 13.33 4.19 -9.75
CA ILE A 198 14.23 3.15 -10.25
C ILE A 198 14.06 2.97 -11.78
N GLN A 199 12.85 3.13 -12.30
CA GLN A 199 12.61 3.04 -13.74
C GLN A 199 13.33 4.15 -14.50
N THR A 200 13.34 5.37 -13.98
CA THR A 200 14.00 6.52 -14.61
C THR A 200 15.51 6.56 -14.34
N HIS A 201 15.98 5.89 -13.27
CA HIS A 201 17.40 5.83 -12.84
C HIS A 201 17.83 4.37 -12.61
N PRO A 202 17.81 3.49 -13.65
CA PRO A 202 18.03 2.06 -13.43
C PRO A 202 19.46 1.71 -13.02
N HIS A 203 20.44 2.55 -13.35
CA HIS A 203 21.86 2.30 -13.13
C HIS A 203 22.59 3.48 -12.47
N GLU A 204 21.86 4.35 -11.82
CA GLU A 204 22.40 5.53 -11.13
C GLU A 204 21.53 5.87 -9.91
N PHE A 205 22.07 6.62 -8.96
CA PHE A 205 21.29 7.17 -7.86
C PHE A 205 20.20 8.12 -8.41
N PRO A 206 18.96 8.10 -7.87
CA PRO A 206 18.50 7.39 -6.67
C PRO A 206 17.97 5.95 -6.92
N GLY A 207 18.12 5.43 -8.12
CA GLY A 207 17.81 4.04 -8.45
C GLY A 207 18.92 3.07 -8.01
N MET A 208 19.17 2.04 -8.81
CA MET A 208 20.15 0.97 -8.51
C MET A 208 21.53 1.31 -9.10
N ASP A 209 22.34 2.06 -8.38
CA ASP A 209 23.70 2.35 -8.79
C ASP A 209 24.60 1.12 -8.58
N PRO A 210 25.29 0.62 -9.63
CA PRO A 210 26.16 -0.57 -9.51
C PRO A 210 27.36 -0.36 -8.56
N ASN A 211 27.70 0.89 -8.24
CA ASN A 211 28.75 1.20 -7.28
C ASN A 211 28.25 1.30 -5.83
N ASP A 212 26.93 1.10 -5.59
CA ASP A 212 26.40 1.06 -4.24
C ASP A 212 26.91 -0.15 -3.47
N CYS A 213 27.19 0.02 -2.18
CA CYS A 213 27.61 -1.10 -1.34
C CYS A 213 26.52 -2.17 -1.29
N PRO A 214 26.87 -3.48 -1.42
CA PRO A 214 25.93 -4.56 -1.20
C PRO A 214 25.30 -4.45 0.20
N ARG A 215 23.99 -4.70 0.31
CA ARG A 215 23.22 -4.51 1.55
C ARG A 215 23.88 -5.07 2.81
N ASP A 216 24.40 -6.29 2.72
CA ASP A 216 24.93 -7.04 3.85
C ASP A 216 26.47 -7.02 3.90
N ALA A 217 27.12 -6.10 3.14
CA ALA A 217 28.56 -5.94 3.18
C ALA A 217 29.02 -5.51 4.59
N LYS A 218 30.09 -6.12 5.09
CA LYS A 218 30.71 -5.68 6.34
C LYS A 218 31.37 -4.32 6.12
N TYR A 219 31.37 -3.46 7.15
CA TYR A 219 31.91 -2.12 7.10
C TYR A 219 33.35 -2.07 6.53
N ASP A 220 34.24 -2.92 7.05
CA ASP A 220 35.63 -2.94 6.61
C ASP A 220 35.80 -3.32 5.14
N VAL A 221 34.96 -4.27 4.66
CA VAL A 221 34.93 -4.68 3.26
C VAL A 221 34.41 -3.55 2.37
N ALA A 222 33.35 -2.87 2.79
CA ALA A 222 32.80 -1.72 2.07
C ALA A 222 33.83 -0.58 1.94
N ILE A 223 34.54 -0.27 3.02
CA ILE A 223 35.63 0.72 3.01
C ILE A 223 36.75 0.31 2.05
N GLN A 224 37.16 -0.97 2.08
CA GLN A 224 38.20 -1.49 1.18
C GLN A 224 37.77 -1.43 -0.29
N GLN A 225 36.54 -1.78 -0.58
CA GLN A 225 35.93 -1.74 -1.93
C GLN A 225 35.64 -0.31 -2.42
N ARG A 226 35.62 0.66 -1.52
CA ARG A 226 35.31 2.08 -1.81
C ARG A 226 33.94 2.25 -2.50
N CYS A 227 32.97 1.39 -2.19
CA CYS A 227 31.63 1.52 -2.73
C CYS A 227 30.92 2.78 -2.19
N ASN A 228 29.86 3.21 -2.86
CA ASN A 228 29.13 4.42 -2.50
C ASN A 228 28.61 4.37 -1.06
N ASN A 229 28.83 5.45 -0.33
CA ASN A 229 28.44 5.57 1.09
C ASN A 229 29.01 4.49 2.04
N ALA A 230 30.14 3.89 1.72
CA ALA A 230 30.80 2.88 2.55
C ALA A 230 30.96 3.29 4.04
N LYS A 231 31.12 4.60 4.32
CA LYS A 231 31.23 5.15 5.68
C LYS A 231 29.90 5.30 6.42
N HIS A 232 28.77 5.15 5.74
CA HIS A 232 27.45 5.48 6.25
C HIS A 232 26.45 4.31 6.09
N PRO A 233 26.73 3.13 6.70
CA PRO A 233 25.71 2.11 6.83
C PRO A 233 24.55 2.63 7.68
N ASP A 234 23.42 1.96 7.63
CA ASP A 234 22.29 2.24 8.51
C ASP A 234 22.60 1.84 9.97
N LEU A 235 21.68 2.15 10.87
CA LEU A 235 21.81 1.87 12.30
C LEU A 235 21.91 0.37 12.66
N HIS A 236 21.68 -0.53 11.70
CA HIS A 236 21.83 -1.98 11.83
C HIS A 236 23.08 -2.51 11.12
N GLY A 237 23.86 -1.64 10.46
CA GLY A 237 25.06 -2.00 9.72
C GLY A 237 24.81 -2.43 8.29
N HIS A 238 23.60 -2.21 7.76
CA HIS A 238 23.25 -2.52 6.36
C HIS A 238 23.36 -1.27 5.47
N TYR A 239 23.55 -1.50 4.18
CA TYR A 239 23.55 -0.46 3.16
C TYR A 239 22.20 -0.33 2.46
N ARG A 240 21.99 0.78 1.74
CA ARG A 240 20.72 1.11 1.09
C ARG A 240 20.30 0.06 0.05
N GLU A 241 18.99 -0.07 -0.10
CA GLU A 241 18.37 -0.78 -1.23
C GLU A 241 17.34 0.16 -1.88
N ALA A 242 17.58 0.54 -3.14
CA ALA A 242 16.75 1.51 -3.87
C ALA A 242 15.24 1.19 -3.82
N LYS A 243 14.87 -0.10 -3.91
CA LYS A 243 13.46 -0.55 -3.86
C LYS A 243 12.72 -0.18 -2.57
N TYR A 244 13.45 -0.02 -1.46
CA TYR A 244 12.86 0.40 -0.18
C TYR A 244 12.91 1.92 -0.03
N THR A 245 14.04 2.56 -0.39
CA THR A 245 14.18 4.01 -0.25
C THR A 245 13.23 4.76 -1.18
N GLN A 246 12.93 4.23 -2.37
CA GLN A 246 11.96 4.80 -3.30
C GLN A 246 10.59 5.00 -2.66
N THR A 247 10.12 4.08 -1.81
CA THR A 247 8.80 4.19 -1.16
C THR A 247 8.68 5.44 -0.30
N LYS A 248 9.72 5.75 0.50
CA LYS A 248 9.76 6.95 1.34
C LYS A 248 9.92 8.21 0.50
N HIS A 249 10.80 8.19 -0.50
CA HIS A 249 11.00 9.30 -1.42
C HIS A 249 9.72 9.65 -2.19
N HIS A 250 9.03 8.65 -2.75
CA HIS A 250 7.80 8.85 -3.51
C HIS A 250 6.69 9.42 -2.62
N TRP A 251 6.51 8.88 -1.40
CA TRP A 251 5.52 9.42 -0.48
C TRP A 251 5.79 10.89 -0.15
N TRP A 252 7.06 11.23 0.15
CA TRP A 252 7.47 12.58 0.49
C TRP A 252 7.31 13.55 -0.68
N TRP A 253 7.75 13.15 -1.87
CA TRP A 253 7.58 13.93 -3.09
C TRP A 253 6.11 14.16 -3.42
N LYS A 254 5.27 13.12 -3.39
CA LYS A 254 3.84 13.19 -3.66
C LYS A 254 3.15 14.21 -2.75
N ALA A 255 3.37 14.12 -1.44
CA ALA A 255 2.79 15.05 -0.48
C ALA A 255 3.27 16.49 -0.74
N ASN A 256 4.58 16.69 -0.94
CA ASN A 256 5.12 18.01 -1.28
C ASN A 256 4.57 18.56 -2.61
N ARG A 257 4.45 17.70 -3.63
CA ARG A 257 3.87 18.08 -4.94
C ARG A 257 2.45 18.58 -4.77
N ILE A 258 1.59 17.83 -4.09
CA ILE A 258 0.17 18.15 -3.89
C ILE A 258 0.01 19.44 -3.07
N PHE A 259 0.69 19.57 -1.95
CA PHE A 259 0.49 20.73 -1.07
C PHE A 259 1.17 22.00 -1.58
N ASN A 260 2.31 21.90 -2.27
CA ASN A 260 3.17 23.08 -2.54
C ASN A 260 3.40 23.40 -3.99
N GLN A 261 3.14 22.48 -4.95
CA GLN A 261 3.60 22.65 -6.32
C GLN A 261 2.51 22.62 -7.39
N LEU A 262 1.35 21.97 -7.13
CA LEU A 262 0.25 21.97 -8.08
C LEU A 262 -0.45 23.35 -8.11
N GLN A 263 -0.80 23.80 -9.30
CA GLN A 263 -1.49 25.08 -9.48
C GLN A 263 -2.89 25.06 -8.86
N CYS A 264 -3.65 23.98 -9.11
CA CYS A 264 -5.01 23.82 -8.59
C CYS A 264 -5.09 23.74 -7.07
N THR A 265 -3.96 23.50 -6.37
CA THR A 265 -3.91 23.45 -4.92
C THR A 265 -3.24 24.66 -4.27
N SER A 266 -2.88 25.68 -5.02
CA SER A 266 -2.13 26.86 -4.49
C SER A 266 -2.85 27.57 -3.33
N GLY A 267 -4.18 27.68 -3.40
CA GLY A 267 -5.04 28.23 -2.35
C GLY A 267 -5.81 27.21 -1.54
N HIS A 268 -5.49 25.92 -1.67
CA HIS A 268 -6.27 24.84 -1.09
C HIS A 268 -6.18 24.80 0.44
N THR A 269 -7.34 24.80 1.09
CA THR A 269 -7.52 24.76 2.55
C THR A 269 -8.22 23.48 3.03
N GLY A 270 -8.75 22.69 2.08
CA GLY A 270 -9.45 21.45 2.35
C GLY A 270 -8.52 20.33 2.83
N MET A 271 -9.08 19.14 2.96
CA MET A 271 -8.35 17.95 3.37
C MET A 271 -7.70 17.26 2.16
N VAL A 272 -6.54 16.65 2.37
CA VAL A 272 -5.91 15.70 1.46
C VAL A 272 -5.94 14.33 2.13
N LEU A 273 -6.64 13.38 1.52
CA LEU A 273 -6.74 11.99 1.94
C LEU A 273 -5.70 11.16 1.19
N PHE A 274 -4.94 10.33 1.89
CA PHE A 274 -3.89 9.47 1.32
C PHE A 274 -4.37 8.02 1.23
N LEU A 275 -4.29 7.47 0.02
CA LEU A 275 -4.56 6.07 -0.30
C LEU A 275 -3.37 5.44 -1.04
N GLU A 276 -3.37 4.12 -1.12
CA GLU A 276 -2.44 3.31 -1.91
C GLU A 276 -3.22 2.42 -2.88
N GLU A 277 -2.59 1.97 -3.97
CA GLU A 277 -3.23 1.21 -5.05
C GLU A 277 -3.94 -0.08 -4.59
N ASP A 278 -3.52 -0.63 -3.44
CA ASP A 278 -4.08 -1.85 -2.83
C ASP A 278 -5.04 -1.58 -1.67
N HIS A 279 -5.65 -0.42 -1.67
CA HIS A 279 -6.77 -0.12 -0.78
C HIS A 279 -8.12 -0.42 -1.44
N TYR A 280 -9.14 -0.63 -0.61
CA TYR A 280 -10.55 -0.72 -0.99
C TYR A 280 -11.36 0.16 -0.05
N VAL A 281 -12.26 1.00 -0.57
CA VAL A 281 -13.01 1.96 0.23
C VAL A 281 -14.48 1.56 0.39
N ALA A 282 -15.08 1.92 1.52
CA ALA A 282 -16.52 1.79 1.75
C ALA A 282 -17.29 2.93 1.06
N GLU A 283 -18.56 2.68 0.67
CA GLU A 283 -19.37 3.67 -0.04
C GLU A 283 -19.60 4.98 0.74
N ASP A 284 -19.47 4.95 2.09
CA ASP A 284 -19.67 6.09 2.98
C ASP A 284 -18.35 6.76 3.46
N PHE A 285 -17.21 6.47 2.83
CA PHE A 285 -15.91 6.92 3.35
C PHE A 285 -15.77 8.45 3.34
N ILE A 286 -16.27 9.14 2.31
CA ILE A 286 -16.26 10.61 2.23
C ILE A 286 -17.18 11.21 3.27
N TYR A 287 -18.39 10.67 3.40
CA TYR A 287 -19.33 11.07 4.44
C TYR A 287 -18.72 10.93 5.85
N MET A 288 -18.06 9.80 6.11
CA MET A 288 -17.39 9.56 7.38
C MET A 288 -16.22 10.50 7.62
N LEU A 289 -15.44 10.83 6.59
CA LEU A 289 -14.35 11.82 6.70
C LEU A 289 -14.90 13.18 7.13
N ASN A 290 -15.98 13.63 6.51
CA ASN A 290 -16.65 14.90 6.87
C ASN A 290 -17.26 14.86 8.28
N LEU A 291 -17.83 13.72 8.68
CA LEU A 291 -18.35 13.52 10.02
C LEU A 291 -17.23 13.51 11.06
N LEU A 292 -16.08 12.90 10.77
CA LEU A 292 -14.89 12.97 11.62
C LEU A 292 -14.39 14.41 11.78
N ARG A 293 -14.30 15.17 10.68
CA ARG A 293 -13.88 16.57 10.71
C ARG A 293 -14.82 17.39 11.62
N THR A 294 -16.13 17.31 11.37
CA THR A 294 -17.12 18.03 12.18
C THR A 294 -17.11 17.61 13.66
N THR A 295 -16.83 16.32 13.92
CA THR A 295 -16.69 15.81 15.28
C THR A 295 -15.41 16.32 15.94
N ALA A 296 -14.30 16.32 15.20
CA ALA A 296 -13.02 16.84 15.68
C ALA A 296 -13.13 18.33 16.05
N ASP A 297 -13.74 19.16 15.21
CA ASP A 297 -13.93 20.58 15.46
C ASP A 297 -14.67 20.84 16.79
N LYS A 298 -15.61 19.95 17.17
CA LYS A 298 -16.42 20.08 18.39
C LYS A 298 -15.79 19.45 19.62
N THR A 299 -15.13 18.30 19.48
CA THR A 299 -14.70 17.45 20.61
C THR A 299 -13.20 17.36 20.79
N CYS A 300 -12.43 17.66 19.74
CA CYS A 300 -10.98 17.57 19.72
C CYS A 300 -10.39 18.62 18.75
N PRO A 301 -10.50 19.93 19.03
CA PRO A 301 -9.96 20.98 18.14
C PRO A 301 -8.46 20.85 17.88
N TYR A 302 -7.76 20.10 18.74
CA TYR A 302 -6.34 19.77 18.63
C TYR A 302 -6.07 18.47 17.84
N CYS A 303 -7.11 17.81 17.30
CA CYS A 303 -6.93 16.68 16.39
C CYS A 303 -6.52 17.18 15.01
N GLU A 304 -5.32 16.79 14.61
CA GLU A 304 -4.68 17.27 13.38
C GLU A 304 -4.84 16.31 12.21
N ILE A 305 -5.06 15.02 12.50
CA ILE A 305 -5.16 13.95 11.51
C ILE A 305 -6.47 13.19 11.68
N LEU A 306 -7.13 12.90 10.56
CA LEU A 306 -8.31 12.03 10.50
C LEU A 306 -7.87 10.68 9.91
N SER A 307 -8.38 9.55 10.41
CA SER A 307 -8.05 8.23 9.88
C SER A 307 -9.29 7.36 9.70
N LEU A 308 -9.43 6.79 8.51
CA LEU A 308 -10.59 5.99 8.11
C LEU A 308 -10.31 4.48 8.11
N GLY A 309 -9.05 4.08 8.13
CA GLY A 309 -8.65 2.69 7.95
C GLY A 309 -7.76 2.16 9.05
N THR A 310 -7.74 0.85 9.15
CA THR A 310 -6.78 0.10 9.97
C THR A 310 -6.61 -1.31 9.39
N TYR A 311 -5.49 -1.98 9.68
CA TYR A 311 -5.29 -3.36 9.27
C TYR A 311 -6.29 -4.29 9.96
N LEU A 312 -6.91 -5.20 9.22
CA LEU A 312 -7.87 -6.17 9.75
C LEU A 312 -7.28 -7.03 10.88
N LYS A 313 -5.97 -7.30 10.85
CA LYS A 313 -5.24 -7.97 11.94
C LYS A 313 -5.31 -7.19 13.25
N THR A 314 -5.29 -5.87 13.18
CA THR A 314 -5.42 -4.99 14.35
C THR A 314 -6.82 -5.09 14.94
N TYR A 315 -7.82 -5.30 14.11
CA TYR A 315 -9.20 -5.50 14.53
C TYR A 315 -9.37 -6.74 15.42
N GLN A 316 -8.74 -7.86 15.05
CA GLN A 316 -8.75 -9.08 15.86
C GLN A 316 -8.05 -8.91 17.22
N TYR A 317 -7.05 -8.03 17.29
CA TYR A 317 -6.34 -7.73 18.53
C TYR A 317 -7.20 -6.96 19.54
N HIS A 318 -8.04 -6.06 19.10
CA HIS A 318 -8.94 -5.30 19.97
C HIS A 318 -10.10 -6.13 20.53
N VAL A 319 -10.49 -7.19 19.85
CA VAL A 319 -11.52 -8.15 20.31
C VAL A 319 -10.99 -9.05 21.43
N ASN A 320 -9.71 -9.37 21.38
CA ASN A 320 -9.05 -10.31 22.30
C ASN A 320 -8.32 -9.62 23.45
N GLY A 321 -8.57 -8.32 23.71
CA GLY A 321 -7.95 -7.54 24.79
C GLY A 321 -8.20 -8.05 26.20
N ASP A 322 -9.18 -8.93 26.39
CA ASP A 322 -9.48 -9.62 27.67
C ASP A 322 -8.92 -11.05 27.70
N LYS A 323 -7.71 -11.28 27.21
CA LYS A 323 -6.98 -12.51 27.54
C LYS A 323 -6.52 -12.49 28.99
N ARG A 324 -7.42 -12.65 29.94
CA ARG A 324 -7.07 -13.30 31.20
C ARG A 324 -6.57 -14.68 30.84
N LYS A 325 -5.26 -14.91 31.05
CA LYS A 325 -4.64 -16.23 30.97
C LYS A 325 -5.39 -17.20 31.89
N LYS A 326 -6.43 -17.85 31.38
CA LYS A 326 -6.92 -19.09 31.99
C LYS A 326 -5.86 -20.13 31.68
N GLN A 327 -5.21 -20.57 32.70
CA GLN A 327 -4.32 -21.74 32.67
C GLN A 327 -5.19 -22.97 32.37
N LEU A 328 -5.27 -23.33 31.08
CA LEU A 328 -6.02 -24.49 30.62
C LEU A 328 -5.17 -25.72 30.84
N THR A 329 -5.72 -26.72 31.54
CA THR A 329 -5.08 -28.03 31.69
C THR A 329 -4.94 -28.75 30.35
N LEU A 330 -3.90 -29.55 30.18
CA LEU A 330 -3.52 -30.24 28.93
C LEU A 330 -4.67 -31.09 28.34
N SER A 331 -5.49 -31.71 29.20
CA SER A 331 -6.67 -32.50 28.81
C SER A 331 -7.78 -31.64 28.17
N TYR A 332 -7.99 -30.43 28.66
CA TYR A 332 -8.96 -29.51 28.08
C TYR A 332 -8.50 -28.95 26.71
N ILE A 333 -7.18 -28.74 26.57
CA ILE A 333 -6.58 -28.32 25.30
C ILE A 333 -6.75 -29.42 24.22
N GLN A 334 -6.63 -30.68 24.56
CA GLN A 334 -6.82 -31.81 23.64
C GLN A 334 -8.30 -31.97 23.23
N GLN A 335 -9.24 -31.83 24.16
CA GLN A 335 -10.67 -31.87 23.87
C GLN A 335 -11.12 -30.67 23.01
N VAL A 336 -10.61 -29.47 23.27
CA VAL A 336 -10.89 -28.27 22.46
C VAL A 336 -10.26 -28.37 21.07
N LYS A 337 -9.09 -29.01 20.93
CA LYS A 337 -8.48 -29.27 19.61
C LYS A 337 -9.32 -30.23 18.77
N ALA A 338 -9.78 -31.34 19.34
CA ALA A 338 -10.61 -32.31 18.63
C ALA A 338 -11.98 -31.70 18.22
N ALA A 339 -12.64 -30.98 19.11
CA ALA A 339 -13.90 -30.31 18.84
C ALA A 339 -13.73 -29.13 17.84
N ASN A 340 -12.57 -28.46 17.82
CA ASN A 340 -12.27 -27.40 16.87
C ASN A 340 -11.88 -27.92 15.48
N GLU A 341 -11.27 -29.11 15.37
CA GLU A 341 -11.00 -29.74 14.06
C GLU A 341 -12.29 -30.17 13.36
N GLU A 342 -13.26 -30.70 14.09
CA GLU A 342 -14.55 -31.08 13.55
C GLU A 342 -15.43 -29.85 13.22
N ARG A 343 -15.34 -28.79 14.02
CA ARG A 343 -15.92 -27.47 13.71
C ARG A 343 -15.21 -26.78 12.53
N ARG A 344 -13.89 -26.94 12.39
CA ARG A 344 -13.10 -26.32 11.33
C ARG A 344 -13.51 -26.81 9.94
N ARG A 345 -13.81 -28.10 9.77
CA ARG A 345 -14.31 -28.67 8.52
C ARG A 345 -15.72 -28.17 8.14
N ARG A 346 -16.55 -27.77 9.11
CA ARG A 346 -17.89 -27.18 8.87
C ARG A 346 -17.92 -25.65 8.85
N GLN A 347 -16.86 -24.96 9.25
CA GLN A 347 -16.87 -23.52 9.58
C GLN A 347 -15.89 -22.64 8.78
N GLU A 348 -15.11 -23.15 7.83
CA GLU A 348 -14.14 -22.32 7.10
C GLU A 348 -14.82 -21.19 6.30
N SER A 349 -16.09 -21.31 5.93
CA SER A 349 -16.85 -20.21 5.34
C SER A 349 -17.61 -19.33 6.35
N GLN A 350 -17.87 -19.83 7.57
CA GLN A 350 -18.69 -19.10 8.57
C GLN A 350 -17.87 -18.36 9.64
N THR A 351 -16.63 -18.77 9.94
CA THR A 351 -15.82 -18.18 11.02
C THR A 351 -15.46 -16.72 10.79
N TRP A 352 -15.28 -16.31 9.55
CA TRP A 352 -15.04 -14.90 9.20
C TRP A 352 -16.27 -14.03 9.45
N ASN A 353 -17.45 -14.54 9.17
CA ASN A 353 -18.69 -13.83 9.37
C ASN A 353 -19.00 -13.61 10.87
N PHE A 354 -18.69 -14.58 11.72
CA PHE A 354 -19.03 -14.50 13.16
C PHE A 354 -18.05 -13.68 13.99
N GLN A 355 -16.75 -13.62 13.61
CA GLN A 355 -15.74 -12.93 14.42
C GLN A 355 -15.56 -11.46 14.08
N VAL A 356 -15.73 -11.07 12.82
CA VAL A 356 -15.53 -9.69 12.36
C VAL A 356 -16.84 -8.90 12.37
N TYR A 357 -17.95 -9.54 12.12
CA TYR A 357 -19.26 -8.93 12.01
C TYR A 357 -19.75 -8.18 13.24
N PRO A 358 -19.82 -8.79 14.42
CA PRO A 358 -20.26 -8.10 15.62
C PRO A 358 -19.36 -6.92 15.96
N ASN A 359 -18.08 -6.99 15.58
CA ASN A 359 -17.10 -5.96 15.92
C ASN A 359 -17.15 -4.77 14.96
N LEU A 360 -17.21 -5.00 13.66
CA LEU A 360 -17.43 -3.91 12.71
C LEU A 360 -18.76 -3.22 13.02
N TYR A 361 -19.82 -4.00 13.17
CA TYR A 361 -21.14 -3.52 13.50
C TYR A 361 -21.18 -2.71 14.80
N SER A 362 -20.63 -3.25 15.88
CA SER A 362 -20.56 -2.56 17.18
C SER A 362 -19.64 -1.37 17.17
N SER A 363 -18.78 -1.23 16.18
CA SER A 363 -17.75 -0.19 16.09
C SER A 363 -18.01 0.84 15.01
N ILE A 364 -19.04 0.64 14.15
CA ILE A 364 -19.27 1.47 12.96
C ILE A 364 -19.52 2.95 13.29
N GLN A 365 -20.09 3.23 14.48
CA GLN A 365 -20.36 4.58 15.00
C GLN A 365 -19.35 5.02 16.05
N LYS A 366 -18.29 4.24 16.29
CA LYS A 366 -17.28 4.58 17.30
C LYS A 366 -16.05 5.16 16.65
N VAL A 367 -15.53 6.19 17.29
CA VAL A 367 -14.25 6.81 16.94
C VAL A 367 -13.34 6.85 18.15
N GLU A 368 -12.04 6.85 17.92
CA GLU A 368 -11.04 6.92 18.98
C GLU A 368 -10.10 8.10 18.73
N ILE A 369 -9.86 8.89 19.77
CA ILE A 369 -8.89 9.97 19.76
C ILE A 369 -7.63 9.47 20.44
N THR A 370 -6.51 9.44 19.71
CA THR A 370 -5.25 8.84 20.17
C THR A 370 -4.06 9.56 19.54
N PRO A 371 -2.85 9.51 20.13
CA PRO A 371 -1.65 9.98 19.46
C PRO A 371 -1.38 9.19 18.18
N TRP A 372 -0.77 9.85 17.17
CA TRP A 372 -0.37 9.19 15.93
C TRP A 372 0.47 7.93 16.20
N HIS A 373 0.09 6.83 15.55
CA HIS A 373 0.81 5.56 15.57
C HIS A 373 0.84 4.98 14.15
N SER A 374 2.05 4.71 13.60
CA SER A 374 2.25 4.35 12.20
C SER A 374 1.38 3.18 11.74
N SER A 375 1.46 2.04 12.40
CA SER A 375 0.75 0.82 12.01
C SER A 375 -0.77 0.82 12.28
N MET A 376 -1.30 1.90 12.89
CA MET A 376 -2.74 2.04 13.16
C MET A 376 -3.42 3.05 12.24
N HIS A 377 -2.71 4.10 11.85
CA HIS A 377 -3.32 5.28 11.24
C HIS A 377 -2.83 5.56 9.83
N ASN A 378 -1.93 4.73 9.29
CA ASN A 378 -1.31 4.93 7.97
C ASN A 378 -2.19 4.55 6.76
N MET A 379 -3.43 4.10 6.98
CA MET A 379 -4.38 3.77 5.91
C MET A 379 -5.55 4.75 5.88
N GLY A 380 -5.78 5.36 4.71
CA GLY A 380 -6.90 6.27 4.54
C GLY A 380 -6.88 7.40 5.58
N PHE A 381 -5.74 8.04 5.75
CA PHE A 381 -5.59 9.16 6.67
C PHE A 381 -5.58 10.47 5.90
N ALA A 382 -6.08 11.52 6.55
CA ALA A 382 -6.21 12.83 5.93
C ALA A 382 -5.75 13.94 6.87
N PHE A 383 -5.14 14.97 6.29
CA PHE A 383 -4.82 16.21 6.96
C PHE A 383 -4.83 17.38 5.97
N ASN A 384 -4.80 18.60 6.50
CA ASN A 384 -4.84 19.82 5.71
C ASN A 384 -3.44 20.47 5.58
N ARG A 385 -3.39 21.59 4.85
CA ARG A 385 -2.16 22.36 4.63
C ARG A 385 -1.50 22.85 5.93
N THR A 386 -2.27 23.15 6.97
CA THR A 386 -1.72 23.59 8.27
C THR A 386 -0.86 22.51 8.90
N VAL A 387 -1.34 21.26 8.87
CA VAL A 387 -0.57 20.10 9.36
C VAL A 387 0.66 19.85 8.47
N TRP A 388 0.48 19.96 7.15
CA TRP A 388 1.60 19.83 6.20
C TRP A 388 2.69 20.87 6.46
N ASN A 389 2.35 22.12 6.71
CA ASN A 389 3.31 23.16 7.05
C ASN A 389 4.10 22.81 8.32
N THR A 390 3.43 22.29 9.36
CA THR A 390 4.12 21.79 10.56
C THR A 390 5.07 20.64 10.25
N ILE A 391 4.67 19.71 9.38
CA ILE A 391 5.55 18.61 8.93
C ILE A 391 6.76 19.18 8.18
N MET A 392 6.55 20.18 7.32
CA MET A 392 7.62 20.83 6.54
C MET A 392 8.59 21.63 7.41
N GLU A 393 8.14 22.26 8.48
CA GLU A 393 9.03 22.89 9.47
C GLU A 393 9.96 21.88 10.15
N LEU A 394 9.50 20.64 10.28
CA LEU A 394 10.23 19.54 10.93
C LEU A 394 10.80 18.52 9.93
N ARG A 395 10.96 18.90 8.66
CA ARG A 395 11.43 18.02 7.58
C ARG A 395 12.76 17.33 7.89
N ASP A 396 13.63 18.00 8.63
CA ASP A 396 14.93 17.43 9.01
C ASP A 396 14.77 16.20 9.92
N LEU A 397 13.77 16.19 10.82
CA LEU A 397 13.44 15.01 11.62
C LEU A 397 12.93 13.85 10.76
N PHE A 398 12.17 14.15 9.69
CA PHE A 398 11.66 13.14 8.76
C PHE A 398 12.76 12.60 7.86
N CYS A 399 13.53 13.50 7.22
CA CYS A 399 14.52 13.12 6.21
C CYS A 399 15.79 12.51 6.80
N ASN A 400 16.17 12.84 8.04
CA ASN A 400 17.38 12.29 8.68
C ASN A 400 17.10 11.06 9.57
N TYR A 401 15.84 10.70 9.79
CA TYR A 401 15.53 9.52 10.59
C TYR A 401 15.82 8.25 9.79
N ASP A 402 16.66 7.38 10.36
CA ASP A 402 17.13 6.15 9.73
C ASP A 402 16.06 5.06 9.75
N ASP A 403 15.07 5.25 8.89
CA ASP A 403 13.99 4.31 8.60
C ASP A 403 13.47 4.57 7.19
N TYR A 404 13.45 3.53 6.34
CA TYR A 404 12.93 3.64 4.98
C TYR A 404 11.39 3.74 4.93
N ASN A 405 10.69 3.46 6.03
CA ASN A 405 9.24 3.61 6.09
C ASN A 405 8.87 5.07 6.40
N TRP A 406 8.07 5.66 5.52
CA TRP A 406 7.58 7.04 5.67
C TRP A 406 6.71 7.22 6.92
N ASP A 407 5.88 6.22 7.27
CA ASP A 407 4.95 6.28 8.39
C ASP A 407 5.66 6.21 9.75
N TYR A 408 6.76 5.47 9.87
CA TYR A 408 7.64 5.49 11.04
C TYR A 408 8.42 6.81 11.13
N SER A 409 8.83 7.37 9.98
CA SER A 409 9.49 8.69 9.95
C SER A 409 8.52 9.80 10.41
N LEU A 410 7.26 9.75 10.00
CA LEU A 410 6.21 10.65 10.47
C LEU A 410 5.93 10.45 11.97
N LEU A 411 5.97 9.21 12.48
CA LEU A 411 5.84 8.93 13.89
C LEU A 411 7.00 9.52 14.70
N ARG A 412 8.23 9.39 14.21
CA ARG A 412 9.42 9.99 14.83
C ARG A 412 9.30 11.51 14.88
N LEU A 413 8.89 12.13 13.79
CA LEU A 413 8.62 13.55 13.71
C LEU A 413 7.55 13.95 14.75
N SER A 414 6.42 13.24 14.78
CA SER A 414 5.32 13.48 15.72
C SER A 414 5.76 13.46 17.20
N GLN A 415 6.68 12.55 17.55
CA GLN A 415 7.16 12.40 18.92
C GLN A 415 8.16 13.48 19.34
N ASN A 416 8.81 14.15 18.40
CA ASN A 416 9.88 15.11 18.68
C ASN A 416 9.49 16.55 18.28
N ARG A 417 8.22 16.87 18.28
CA ARG A 417 7.72 18.24 18.01
C ARG A 417 8.14 19.18 19.14
N PRO A 418 8.92 20.23 18.86
CA PRO A 418 9.35 21.18 19.89
C PRO A 418 8.16 21.88 20.54
N GLY A 419 8.06 21.81 21.86
CA GLY A 419 7.02 22.54 22.63
C GLY A 419 5.56 22.16 22.35
N LYS A 420 5.32 21.08 21.58
CA LYS A 420 3.97 20.62 21.21
C LYS A 420 3.79 19.15 21.56
N GLU A 421 2.55 18.75 21.81
CA GLU A 421 2.18 17.35 21.93
C GLU A 421 2.32 16.61 20.59
N LYS A 422 2.35 15.26 20.64
CA LYS A 422 2.31 14.40 19.45
C LYS A 422 1.09 14.73 18.61
N PHE A 423 1.17 14.52 17.29
CA PHE A 423 -0.03 14.61 16.44
C PHE A 423 -1.16 13.76 17.03
N ARG A 424 -2.31 14.37 17.17
CA ARG A 424 -3.54 13.69 17.61
C ARG A 424 -4.36 13.28 16.41
N VAL A 425 -4.83 12.05 16.46
CA VAL A 425 -5.64 11.44 15.41
C VAL A 425 -7.03 11.14 15.97
N ILE A 426 -8.06 11.47 15.21
CA ILE A 426 -9.39 10.92 15.40
C ILE A 426 -9.58 9.83 14.33
N MET A 427 -9.82 8.59 14.75
CA MET A 427 -9.91 7.44 13.84
C MET A 427 -11.24 6.72 13.96
N CYS A 428 -11.74 6.19 12.84
CA CYS A 428 -12.86 5.26 12.82
C CYS A 428 -12.47 3.92 13.45
N LYS A 429 -13.25 3.44 14.42
CA LYS A 429 -13.09 2.06 14.91
C LYS A 429 -13.68 1.03 13.96
N GLY A 430 -14.71 1.40 13.21
CA GLY A 430 -15.19 0.63 12.05
C GLY A 430 -14.54 1.18 10.79
N PRO A 431 -13.55 0.49 10.19
CA PRO A 431 -12.79 1.01 9.07
C PRO A 431 -13.68 1.26 7.84
N ARG A 432 -13.32 2.31 7.07
CA ARG A 432 -13.87 2.65 5.76
C ARG A 432 -12.83 2.51 4.64
N VAL A 433 -11.59 2.26 5.01
CA VAL A 433 -10.49 1.94 4.10
C VAL A 433 -9.89 0.62 4.53
N PHE A 434 -9.77 -0.32 3.62
CA PHE A 434 -9.30 -1.69 3.83
C PHE A 434 -8.08 -1.95 2.97
N HIS A 435 -7.07 -2.63 3.53
CA HIS A 435 -5.93 -3.11 2.77
C HIS A 435 -6.27 -4.47 2.15
N ILE A 436 -6.22 -4.55 0.83
CA ILE A 436 -6.52 -5.74 0.05
C ILE A 436 -5.27 -6.43 -0.53
N GLY A 437 -4.10 -5.80 -0.41
CA GLY A 437 -2.83 -6.33 -0.87
C GLY A 437 -2.33 -7.47 0.03
N GLU A 438 -2.40 -8.72 -0.44
CA GLU A 438 -1.87 -9.87 0.30
C GLU A 438 -0.37 -10.12 0.02
N CYS A 439 0.12 -9.76 -1.16
CA CYS A 439 1.50 -9.87 -1.59
C CYS A 439 2.12 -8.49 -1.76
N GLY A 440 3.20 -8.24 -1.08
CA GLY A 440 3.95 -6.99 -1.16
C GLY A 440 5.35 -7.17 -0.58
N ILE A 441 6.09 -6.08 -0.49
CA ILE A 441 7.47 -6.05 -0.01
C ILE A 441 7.64 -6.73 1.36
N HIS A 442 6.59 -6.75 2.18
CA HIS A 442 6.59 -7.31 3.53
C HIS A 442 5.99 -8.74 3.64
N HIS A 443 5.49 -9.32 2.55
CA HIS A 443 4.83 -10.62 2.55
C HIS A 443 5.59 -11.63 1.68
N LYS A 444 6.14 -12.68 2.30
CA LYS A 444 6.87 -13.78 1.63
C LYS A 444 5.95 -14.83 0.97
N LYS A 445 4.65 -14.56 0.81
CA LYS A 445 3.73 -15.51 0.20
C LYS A 445 3.81 -15.46 -1.32
N SER A 446 3.97 -16.60 -1.96
CA SER A 446 4.07 -16.75 -3.42
C SER A 446 2.71 -16.88 -4.11
N ASN A 447 1.65 -17.32 -3.42
CA ASN A 447 0.30 -17.47 -3.95
C ASN A 447 -0.64 -16.46 -3.29
N CYS A 448 -0.86 -15.33 -3.93
CA CYS A 448 -1.77 -14.29 -3.47
C CYS A 448 -2.97 -14.18 -4.39
N ASN A 449 -4.10 -14.69 -3.92
CA ASN A 449 -5.36 -14.54 -4.63
C ASN A 449 -6.07 -13.26 -4.15
N ALA A 450 -5.88 -12.17 -4.92
CA ALA A 450 -6.51 -10.88 -4.65
C ALA A 450 -8.04 -11.01 -4.50
N SER A 451 -8.68 -11.82 -5.35
CA SER A 451 -10.14 -12.02 -5.37
C SER A 451 -10.67 -12.53 -4.03
N THR A 452 -9.93 -13.38 -3.33
CA THR A 452 -10.34 -13.91 -2.01
C THR A 452 -10.46 -12.81 -0.96
N VAL A 453 -9.49 -11.90 -0.89
CA VAL A 453 -9.53 -10.79 0.09
C VAL A 453 -10.59 -9.77 -0.29
N ILE A 454 -10.68 -9.45 -1.57
CA ILE A 454 -11.66 -8.51 -2.11
C ILE A 454 -13.08 -9.00 -1.85
N SER A 455 -13.40 -10.27 -2.13
CA SER A 455 -14.71 -10.83 -1.87
C SER A 455 -15.08 -10.81 -0.38
N LYS A 456 -14.10 -11.01 0.51
CA LYS A 456 -14.29 -10.87 1.97
C LYS A 456 -14.64 -9.43 2.36
N VAL A 457 -13.92 -8.45 1.82
CA VAL A 457 -14.20 -7.02 2.09
C VAL A 457 -15.57 -6.63 1.53
N GLN A 458 -15.88 -7.00 0.29
CA GLN A 458 -17.20 -6.74 -0.32
C GLN A 458 -18.35 -7.34 0.49
N LYS A 459 -18.21 -8.60 0.94
CA LYS A 459 -19.20 -9.26 1.79
C LYS A 459 -19.37 -8.54 3.13
N LEU A 460 -18.25 -8.09 3.73
CA LEU A 460 -18.25 -7.30 4.95
C LEU A 460 -19.04 -6.01 4.76
N LEU A 461 -18.73 -5.24 3.71
CA LEU A 461 -19.36 -3.96 3.42
C LEU A 461 -20.85 -4.11 3.08
N ARG A 462 -21.24 -5.15 2.30
CA ARG A 462 -22.66 -5.44 2.01
C ARG A 462 -23.47 -5.60 3.29
N ASN A 463 -22.94 -6.32 4.26
CA ASN A 463 -23.64 -6.56 5.51
C ASN A 463 -23.57 -5.37 6.48
N ALA A 464 -22.58 -4.50 6.34
CA ALA A 464 -22.50 -3.24 7.08
C ALA A 464 -23.42 -2.16 6.47
N LYS A 465 -23.88 -2.32 5.23
CA LYS A 465 -24.65 -1.31 4.47
C LYS A 465 -25.83 -0.70 5.24
N PRO A 466 -26.67 -1.44 5.97
CA PRO A 466 -27.78 -0.86 6.75
C PRO A 466 -27.35 0.09 7.87
N TYR A 467 -26.07 0.08 8.25
CA TYR A 467 -25.51 0.85 9.37
C TYR A 467 -24.53 1.93 8.93
N MET A 468 -24.31 2.05 7.63
CA MET A 468 -23.52 3.13 7.04
C MET A 468 -24.25 4.48 7.18
N TYR A 469 -23.52 5.56 6.97
CA TYR A 469 -24.02 6.94 7.11
C TYR A 469 -24.58 7.28 8.50
N PRO A 470 -23.86 7.00 9.60
CA PRO A 470 -24.35 7.30 10.94
C PRO A 470 -24.52 8.82 11.12
N SER A 471 -25.64 9.24 11.74
CA SER A 471 -25.91 10.66 11.99
C SER A 471 -24.96 11.28 13.03
N LYS A 472 -24.36 10.45 13.88
CA LYS A 472 -23.41 10.84 14.93
C LYS A 472 -22.44 9.71 15.23
N VAL A 473 -21.29 10.06 15.80
CA VAL A 473 -20.30 9.10 16.31
C VAL A 473 -20.06 9.30 17.80
N THR A 474 -19.68 8.21 18.47
CA THR A 474 -19.26 8.23 19.86
C THR A 474 -17.75 8.24 19.96
N ALA A 475 -17.19 9.32 20.47
CA ALA A 475 -15.76 9.48 20.64
C ALA A 475 -15.28 8.91 21.99
N THR A 476 -14.18 8.15 21.95
CA THR A 476 -13.43 7.70 23.12
C THR A 476 -12.02 8.25 23.06
N ILE A 477 -11.50 8.75 24.18
CA ILE A 477 -10.12 9.26 24.27
C ILE A 477 -9.25 8.16 24.84
N SER A 478 -8.20 7.80 24.12
CA SER A 478 -7.20 6.84 24.57
C SER A 478 -5.88 7.56 24.85
N ALA A 479 -5.33 7.35 26.01
CA ALA A 479 -4.04 7.93 26.41
C ALA A 479 -2.87 7.39 25.57
N GLY A 480 -3.12 6.40 24.68
CA GLY A 480 -2.11 5.74 23.89
C GLY A 480 -1.09 5.08 24.81
N GLY A 481 -1.17 3.77 25.00
CA GLY A 481 -0.34 3.07 25.98
C GLY A 481 1.14 3.39 25.88
N ALA A 482 1.71 3.77 26.99
CA ALA A 482 3.13 4.10 27.18
C ALA A 482 4.12 2.96 26.82
N LYS A 483 3.63 1.78 26.47
CA LYS A 483 4.45 0.58 26.23
C LYS A 483 5.15 0.52 24.86
N SER A 484 4.85 1.42 23.91
CA SER A 484 5.41 1.41 22.56
C SER A 484 6.74 2.17 22.41
N ASN A 485 7.18 2.92 23.41
CA ASN A 485 8.27 3.89 23.24
C ASN A 485 9.67 3.30 23.01
N LYS A 486 9.93 2.06 23.42
CA LYS A 486 11.28 1.47 23.29
C LYS A 486 11.66 1.04 21.87
N LYS A 487 10.69 0.64 21.03
CA LYS A 487 10.94 0.22 19.64
C LYS A 487 11.24 1.39 18.69
N LEU A 488 10.82 2.58 19.03
CA LEU A 488 10.86 3.77 18.19
C LEU A 488 12.14 4.61 18.34
N VAL A 489 12.96 4.31 19.34
CA VAL A 489 14.27 4.94 19.48
C VAL A 489 15.22 4.44 18.39
N LYS A 490 15.00 3.23 17.90
CA LYS A 490 15.79 2.57 16.85
C LYS A 490 14.89 2.37 15.63
N GLY A 491 15.11 3.09 14.52
CA GLY A 491 14.42 2.88 13.25
C GLY A 491 14.63 1.47 12.69
N ASN A 492 13.91 1.14 11.62
CA ASN A 492 14.09 -0.14 10.91
C ASN A 492 15.37 -0.16 10.04
N GLY A 493 16.05 0.98 9.90
CA GLY A 493 17.22 1.12 9.06
C GLY A 493 16.90 1.33 7.58
N GLY A 494 17.87 1.06 6.71
CA GLY A 494 17.76 1.22 5.27
C GLY A 494 17.77 2.67 4.77
N TRP A 495 18.10 3.64 5.66
CA TRP A 495 18.14 5.07 5.34
C TRP A 495 19.42 5.73 5.86
N GLY A 496 20.53 4.96 5.88
CA GLY A 496 21.86 5.44 6.31
C GLY A 496 22.54 6.32 5.27
N ASP A 497 22.24 6.12 3.98
CA ASP A 497 22.86 6.81 2.85
C ASP A 497 22.59 8.32 2.88
N LEU A 498 23.65 9.11 2.86
CA LEU A 498 23.54 10.57 2.92
C LEU A 498 22.84 11.15 1.68
N ARG A 499 23.04 10.54 0.51
CA ARG A 499 22.40 10.98 -0.75
C ARG A 499 20.87 10.91 -0.65
N ASP A 500 20.31 9.85 -0.01
CA ASP A 500 18.86 9.73 0.21
C ASP A 500 18.35 10.85 1.13
N ARG A 501 19.10 11.20 2.19
CA ARG A 501 18.75 12.30 3.10
C ARG A 501 18.79 13.66 2.41
N GLU A 502 19.82 13.90 1.62
CA GLU A 502 19.98 15.12 0.83
C GLU A 502 18.89 15.28 -0.22
N LEU A 503 18.56 14.21 -0.97
CA LEU A 503 17.46 14.22 -1.94
C LEU A 503 16.11 14.50 -1.25
N CYS A 504 15.85 13.88 -0.09
CA CYS A 504 14.64 14.13 0.70
C CYS A 504 14.50 15.61 1.08
N ILE A 505 15.58 16.25 1.55
CA ILE A 505 15.61 17.67 1.87
C ILE A 505 15.47 18.53 0.59
N HIS A 506 16.19 18.16 -0.48
CA HIS A 506 16.16 18.90 -1.74
C HIS A 506 14.75 18.99 -2.34
N MET A 507 14.00 17.89 -2.35
CA MET A 507 12.61 17.86 -2.84
C MET A 507 11.70 18.91 -2.17
N THR A 508 12.03 19.35 -0.96
CA THR A 508 11.27 20.40 -0.25
C THR A 508 11.60 21.82 -0.70
N LYS A 509 12.78 22.05 -1.29
CA LYS A 509 13.25 23.37 -1.75
C LYS A 509 12.61 23.74 -3.11
N ILE A 510 12.50 22.78 -4.02
CA ILE A 510 12.00 22.98 -5.39
C ILE A 510 10.64 23.68 -5.44
N GLY A 511 9.75 23.43 -4.47
CA GLY A 511 8.44 24.09 -4.40
C GLY A 511 8.46 25.56 -3.96
N ARG A 512 9.52 26.02 -3.28
CA ARG A 512 9.67 27.40 -2.82
C ARG A 512 10.32 28.29 -3.87
N GLU A 513 11.29 27.77 -4.61
CA GLU A 513 12.05 28.51 -5.62
C GLU A 513 11.22 28.80 -6.90
N ARG A 514 10.31 27.90 -7.31
CA ARG A 514 9.38 28.15 -8.42
C ARG A 514 8.40 29.29 -8.18
N ARG A 515 8.18 29.71 -6.96
CA ARG A 515 7.41 30.93 -6.63
C ARG A 515 8.25 32.21 -6.70
N ALA A 516 9.58 32.08 -6.69
CA ALA A 516 10.51 33.21 -6.63
C ALA A 516 11.28 33.46 -7.94
N THR A 517 11.43 32.49 -8.84
CA THR A 517 12.23 32.65 -10.07
C THR A 517 11.65 31.84 -11.23
N ASN A 518 11.50 32.53 -12.38
CA ASN A 518 11.26 31.91 -13.67
C ASN A 518 12.42 30.96 -14.04
N MET A 519 12.06 29.74 -14.38
CA MET A 519 12.75 28.66 -15.06
C MET A 519 14.11 29.01 -15.73
N SER A 520 15.25 28.80 -15.07
CA SER A 520 16.55 28.72 -15.78
C SER A 520 17.59 27.75 -15.19
N HIS A 521 17.34 27.06 -14.07
CA HIS A 521 18.35 26.21 -13.42
C HIS A 521 17.94 24.75 -13.18
N LEU A 522 17.10 24.14 -14.02
CA LEU A 522 16.66 22.75 -13.90
C LEU A 522 17.47 21.75 -14.78
N VAL A 523 18.51 22.24 -15.47
CA VAL A 523 19.30 21.42 -16.41
C VAL A 523 20.47 20.70 -15.74
N ASP A 524 20.88 21.10 -14.53
CA ASP A 524 22.12 20.61 -13.93
C ASP A 524 21.99 19.35 -13.05
N PHE A 525 20.79 18.75 -12.95
CA PHE A 525 20.53 17.50 -12.20
C PHE A 525 19.69 16.45 -12.96
N LEU A 526 19.61 16.56 -14.29
CA LEU A 526 18.98 15.56 -15.16
C LEU A 526 20.02 14.86 -16.02
#